data_ec8441e6ba54aac17c61ed510fbef6ef
#
_entry.id   ec8441e6ba54aac17c61ed510fbef6ef
#
_cell.length_a   1.000
_cell.length_b   1.000
_cell.length_c   1.000
_cell.angle_alpha   90.00
_cell.angle_beta   90.00
_cell.angle_gamma   90.00
#
_symmetry.space_group_name_H-M   'P 1'
#
loop_
_entity.id
_entity.type
_entity.pdbx_description
1 polymer ?
#
loop_
_entity_poly.entity_id
_entity_poly.type
_entity_poly.pdbx_seq_one_letter_code
_entity_poly.pdbx_strand_id
1 'polypeptide(L)'
;MKGYWVALYKKINNPENLKKYAEKVTPIIKSYGGVPLVRGGKYQFYSGDEFSRTVIWQFPSFEKAIECHNSKDYQEGWDLAKSTTERHFQIVEGFNIE
;
A
#
# COMPACT_ATOMS: atom_id res chain seq x y z
N MET A 1 5.73 -3.48 -18.17
CA MET A 1 4.94 -2.36 -17.60
C MET A 1 4.97 -2.42 -16.09
N LYS A 2 4.96 -1.27 -15.47
CA LYS A 2 4.99 -1.18 -14.00
C LYS A 2 3.72 -1.74 -13.37
N GLY A 3 3.82 -2.13 -12.12
CA GLY A 3 2.67 -2.49 -11.32
C GLY A 3 2.56 -1.52 -10.15
N TYR A 4 1.35 -1.31 -9.67
CA TYR A 4 1.11 -0.35 -8.58
C TYR A 4 0.26 -0.96 -7.48
N TRP A 5 0.67 -0.71 -6.25
CA TRP A 5 -0.18 -0.94 -5.08
C TRP A 5 -0.89 0.37 -4.79
N VAL A 6 -2.20 0.33 -4.69
CA VAL A 6 -2.99 1.51 -4.34
C VAL A 6 -3.77 1.19 -3.08
N ALA A 7 -3.42 1.85 -1.99
CA ALA A 7 -4.07 1.66 -0.70
C ALA A 7 -4.74 2.95 -0.27
N LEU A 8 -6.05 2.88 -0.04
CA LEU A 8 -6.87 4.00 0.38
C LEU A 8 -7.39 3.70 1.78
N TYR A 9 -6.94 4.46 2.76
CA TYR A 9 -7.25 4.19 4.17
C TYR A 9 -8.50 4.96 4.59
N LYS A 10 -9.54 4.22 4.97
CA LYS A 10 -10.80 4.79 5.41
C LYS A 10 -10.81 5.04 6.91
N LYS A 11 -10.35 4.10 7.69
CA LYS A 11 -10.28 4.20 9.15
C LYS A 11 -8.97 3.63 9.64
N ILE A 12 -8.33 4.39 10.54
CA ILE A 12 -7.12 3.96 11.22
C ILE A 12 -7.43 4.04 12.71
N ASN A 13 -7.91 2.93 13.27
CA ASN A 13 -8.36 2.89 14.67
C ASN A 13 -7.20 2.82 15.67
N ASN A 14 -6.04 2.35 15.22
CA ASN A 14 -4.84 2.28 16.04
C ASN A 14 -3.62 2.70 15.24
N PRO A 15 -3.26 4.00 15.31
CA PRO A 15 -2.11 4.50 14.54
C PRO A 15 -0.78 3.82 14.88
N GLU A 16 -0.60 3.36 16.13
CA GLU A 16 0.62 2.65 16.52
C GLU A 16 0.77 1.32 15.81
N ASN A 17 -0.34 0.58 15.64
CA ASN A 17 -0.31 -0.67 14.90
C ASN A 17 0.05 -0.44 13.44
N LEU A 18 -0.49 0.62 12.86
CA LEU A 18 -0.18 0.97 11.48
C LEU A 18 1.30 1.37 11.32
N LYS A 19 1.83 2.07 12.31
CA LYS A 19 3.25 2.46 12.32
C LYS A 19 4.15 1.23 12.38
N LYS A 20 3.83 0.27 13.26
CA LYS A 20 4.58 -0.98 13.36
C LYS A 20 4.55 -1.76 12.06
N TYR A 21 3.37 -1.82 11.44
CA TYR A 21 3.20 -2.44 10.13
C TYR A 21 4.12 -1.77 9.10
N ALA A 22 4.07 -0.45 9.00
CA ALA A 22 4.85 0.29 8.01
C ALA A 22 6.36 0.07 8.22
N GLU A 23 6.83 0.09 9.47
CA GLU A 23 8.23 -0.15 9.77
C GLU A 23 8.68 -1.55 9.38
N LYS A 24 7.82 -2.55 9.58
CA LYS A 24 8.15 -3.93 9.25
C LYS A 24 8.13 -4.18 7.75
N VAL A 25 7.10 -3.68 7.05
CA VAL A 25 6.91 -4.05 5.64
C VAL A 25 7.68 -3.19 4.65
N THR A 26 8.08 -1.98 5.03
CA THR A 26 8.80 -1.09 4.11
C THR A 26 10.06 -1.74 3.52
N PRO A 27 10.96 -2.35 4.32
CA PRO A 27 12.11 -3.03 3.72
C PRO A 27 11.72 -4.24 2.88
N ILE A 28 10.63 -4.93 3.24
CA ILE A 28 10.14 -6.07 2.46
C ILE A 28 9.69 -5.59 1.08
N ILE A 29 8.86 -4.54 1.04
CA ILE A 29 8.36 -3.97 -0.21
C ILE A 29 9.52 -3.53 -1.10
N LYS A 30 10.50 -2.86 -0.52
CA LYS A 30 11.69 -2.41 -1.25
C LYS A 30 12.50 -3.57 -1.81
N SER A 31 12.54 -4.70 -1.10
CA SER A 31 13.26 -5.89 -1.56
C SER A 31 12.63 -6.49 -2.82
N TYR A 32 11.37 -6.24 -3.08
CA TYR A 32 10.68 -6.64 -4.31
C TYR A 32 10.75 -5.55 -5.39
N GLY A 33 11.54 -4.52 -5.17
CA GLY A 33 11.69 -3.43 -6.12
C GLY A 33 10.67 -2.32 -5.96
N GLY A 34 9.95 -2.31 -4.85
CA GLY A 34 8.95 -1.26 -4.58
C GLY A 34 9.58 0.11 -4.36
N VAL A 35 8.97 1.12 -4.96
CA VAL A 35 9.35 2.53 -4.82
C VAL A 35 8.12 3.29 -4.35
N PRO A 36 8.19 4.00 -3.21
CA PRO A 36 7.02 4.74 -2.74
C PRO A 36 6.81 6.00 -3.58
N LEU A 37 5.62 6.16 -4.13
CA LEU A 37 5.25 7.33 -4.90
C LEU A 37 4.38 8.30 -4.09
N VAL A 38 3.48 7.75 -3.26
CA VAL A 38 2.61 8.53 -2.38
C VAL A 38 2.57 7.81 -1.03
N ARG A 39 2.82 8.55 0.05
CA ARG A 39 2.80 7.97 1.40
C ARG A 39 2.05 8.92 2.34
N GLY A 40 0.74 9.02 2.15
CA GLY A 40 -0.06 10.02 2.84
C GLY A 40 0.21 11.39 2.24
N GLY A 41 0.33 12.40 3.08
CA GLY A 41 0.52 13.77 2.62
C GLY A 41 -0.81 14.50 2.47
N LYS A 42 -0.74 15.69 1.91
CA LYS A 42 -1.94 16.52 1.71
C LYS A 42 -2.88 15.85 0.71
N TYR A 43 -4.16 15.96 0.96
CA TYR A 43 -5.15 15.49 0.01
C TYR A 43 -6.31 16.48 -0.05
N GLN A 44 -7.04 16.47 -1.16
CA GLN A 44 -8.24 17.25 -1.35
C GLN A 44 -9.38 16.29 -1.69
N PHE A 45 -10.36 16.24 -0.81
CA PHE A 45 -11.53 15.39 -1.01
C PHE A 45 -12.59 16.12 -1.82
N TYR A 46 -13.19 15.45 -2.78
CA TYR A 46 -14.25 16.05 -3.60
C TYR A 46 -15.59 15.32 -3.48
N SER A 47 -15.59 14.01 -3.58
CA SER A 47 -16.86 13.26 -3.60
C SER A 47 -16.63 11.77 -3.30
N GLY A 48 -17.69 11.09 -2.93
CA GLY A 48 -17.67 9.68 -2.59
C GLY A 48 -17.24 9.46 -1.15
N ASP A 49 -16.67 8.30 -0.86
CA ASP A 49 -16.14 8.00 0.47
C ASP A 49 -14.84 8.77 0.69
N GLU A 50 -14.73 9.40 1.83
CA GLU A 50 -13.48 10.10 2.16
C GLU A 50 -12.45 9.12 2.70
N PHE A 51 -11.24 9.15 2.10
CA PHE A 51 -10.10 8.37 2.57
C PHE A 51 -9.08 9.32 3.16
N SER A 52 -8.70 9.09 4.41
CA SER A 52 -7.81 10.00 5.13
C SER A 52 -6.33 9.85 4.74
N ARG A 53 -5.99 8.76 4.07
CA ARG A 53 -4.60 8.49 3.69
C ARG A 53 -4.56 7.67 2.42
N THR A 54 -3.70 8.07 1.49
CA THR A 54 -3.44 7.33 0.25
C THR A 54 -1.98 6.92 0.22
N VAL A 55 -1.73 5.65 -0.11
CA VAL A 55 -0.37 5.13 -0.27
C VAL A 55 -0.28 4.44 -1.60
N ILE A 56 0.71 4.81 -2.40
CA ILE A 56 0.95 4.19 -3.70
C ILE A 56 2.41 3.77 -3.79
N TRP A 57 2.62 2.49 -4.10
CA TRP A 57 3.94 1.93 -4.36
C TRP A 57 4.02 1.50 -5.82
N GLN A 58 5.17 1.77 -6.45
CA GLN A 58 5.45 1.32 -7.81
C GLN A 58 6.37 0.10 -7.74
N PHE A 59 6.08 -0.90 -8.55
CA PHE A 59 6.91 -2.11 -8.68
C PHE A 59 7.39 -2.25 -10.12
N PRO A 60 8.48 -3.01 -10.35
CA PRO A 60 8.99 -3.23 -11.70
C PRO A 60 7.96 -3.84 -12.65
N SER A 61 7.03 -4.64 -12.12
CA SER A 61 5.98 -5.27 -12.91
C SER A 61 4.75 -5.53 -12.05
N PHE A 62 3.63 -5.77 -12.72
CA PHE A 62 2.38 -6.19 -12.07
C PHE A 62 2.59 -7.48 -11.29
N GLU A 63 3.30 -8.45 -11.89
CA GLU A 63 3.57 -9.74 -11.25
C GLU A 63 4.42 -9.59 -9.98
N LYS A 64 5.40 -8.69 -10.00
CA LYS A 64 6.23 -8.42 -8.81
C LYS A 64 5.41 -7.80 -7.68
N ALA A 65 4.47 -6.93 -8.03
CA ALA A 65 3.57 -6.33 -7.05
C ALA A 65 2.71 -7.39 -6.37
N ILE A 66 2.18 -8.33 -7.14
CA ILE A 66 1.37 -9.44 -6.61
C ILE A 66 2.24 -10.37 -5.76
N GLU A 67 3.43 -10.72 -6.24
CA GLU A 67 4.34 -11.59 -5.52
C GLU A 67 4.68 -11.04 -4.15
N CYS A 68 4.95 -9.74 -4.07
CA CYS A 68 5.24 -9.08 -2.79
C CYS A 68 4.04 -9.16 -1.84
N HIS A 69 2.86 -8.83 -2.31
CA HIS A 69 1.64 -8.86 -1.50
C HIS A 69 1.35 -10.25 -0.95
N ASN A 70 1.55 -11.27 -1.77
CA ASN A 70 1.25 -12.64 -1.40
C ASN A 70 2.37 -13.31 -0.62
N SER A 71 3.50 -12.62 -0.41
CA SER A 71 4.62 -13.19 0.34
C SER A 71 4.24 -13.37 1.80
N LYS A 72 4.81 -14.40 2.41
CA LYS A 72 4.61 -14.68 3.83
C LYS A 72 5.05 -13.50 4.69
N ASP A 73 6.20 -12.94 4.37
CA ASP A 73 6.77 -11.83 5.14
C ASP A 73 5.87 -10.61 5.14
N TYR A 74 5.32 -10.26 3.98
CA TYR A 74 4.39 -9.12 3.92
C TYR A 74 3.11 -9.42 4.71
N GLN A 75 2.54 -10.60 4.54
CA GLN A 75 1.29 -10.97 5.22
C GLN A 75 1.47 -10.98 6.74
N GLU A 76 2.60 -11.44 7.24
CA GLU A 76 2.90 -11.37 8.67
C GLU A 76 2.97 -9.93 9.16
N GLY A 77 3.49 -9.03 8.32
CA GLY A 77 3.50 -7.61 8.64
C GLY A 77 2.11 -7.02 8.69
N TRP A 78 1.27 -7.35 7.70
CA TRP A 78 -0.09 -6.84 7.64
C TRP A 78 -0.93 -7.30 8.84
N ASP A 79 -0.64 -8.47 9.38
CA ASP A 79 -1.33 -8.95 10.58
C ASP A 79 -1.21 -7.99 11.77
N LEU A 80 -0.18 -7.14 11.80
CA LEU A 80 0.00 -6.16 12.87
C LEU A 80 -1.07 -5.06 12.86
N ALA A 81 -1.63 -4.74 11.70
CA ALA A 81 -2.57 -3.62 11.54
C ALA A 81 -3.94 -4.04 11.01
N LYS A 82 -4.08 -5.27 10.56
CA LYS A 82 -5.26 -5.75 9.83
C LYS A 82 -6.56 -5.57 10.60
N SER A 83 -6.56 -5.87 11.89
CA SER A 83 -7.78 -5.81 12.70
C SER A 83 -8.17 -4.39 13.12
N THR A 84 -7.25 -3.43 13.01
CA THR A 84 -7.48 -2.05 13.46
C THR A 84 -7.46 -1.03 12.32
N THR A 85 -7.44 -1.53 11.08
CA THR A 85 -7.36 -0.66 9.90
C THR A 85 -8.40 -1.09 8.87
N GLU A 86 -9.19 -0.14 8.40
CA GLU A 86 -10.10 -0.36 7.28
C GLU A 86 -9.54 0.37 6.06
N ARG A 87 -9.20 -0.39 5.03
CA ARG A 87 -8.66 0.19 3.80
C ARG A 87 -9.18 -0.54 2.57
N HIS A 88 -9.14 0.15 1.45
CA HIS A 88 -9.30 -0.45 0.14
C HIS A 88 -7.91 -0.63 -0.46
N PHE A 89 -7.64 -1.81 -0.97
CA PHE A 89 -6.31 -2.14 -1.49
C PHE A 89 -6.48 -2.83 -2.84
N GLN A 90 -5.76 -2.34 -3.82
CA GLN A 90 -5.84 -2.88 -5.18
C GLN A 90 -4.46 -2.84 -5.82
N ILE A 91 -4.17 -3.85 -6.60
CA ILE A 91 -2.96 -3.91 -7.41
C ILE A 91 -3.38 -3.76 -8.85
N VAL A 92 -2.76 -2.84 -9.58
CA VAL A 92 -3.15 -2.53 -10.95
C VAL A 92 -1.90 -2.36 -11.81
N GLU A 93 -2.02 -2.79 -13.07
CA GLU A 93 -0.92 -2.62 -14.03
C GLU A 93 -0.91 -1.20 -14.56
N GLY A 94 0.28 -0.65 -14.73
CA GLY A 94 0.46 0.68 -15.27
C GLY A 94 0.15 0.74 -16.75
N PHE A 95 -0.19 1.93 -17.20
CA PHE A 95 -0.44 2.20 -18.61
C PHE A 95 0.89 2.48 -19.32
N ASN A 96 1.07 1.85 -20.49
CA ASN A 96 2.23 2.11 -21.33
C ASN A 96 1.89 3.27 -22.27
N ILE A 97 2.54 4.38 -22.07
CA ILE A 97 2.26 5.63 -22.80
C ILE A 97 3.20 5.91 -23.96
N GLU A 98 4.03 4.98 -24.32
CA GLU A 98 4.95 5.17 -25.47
C GLU A 98 4.19 5.36 -26.78
#